data_ccdd02e2992b9a9ba8f60c5972d53424
#
_entry.id   ccdd02e2992b9a9ba8f60c5972d53424
#
_cell.length_a   1.000
_cell.length_b   1.000
_cell.length_c   1.000
_cell.angle_alpha   90.00
_cell.angle_beta   90.00
_cell.angle_gamma   90.00
#
_symmetry.space_group_name_H-M   'P 1'
#
loop_
_entity.id
_entity.type
_entity.pdbx_description
1 polymer ?
#
loop_
_entity_poly.entity_id
_entity_poly.type
_entity_poly.pdbx_seq_one_letter_code
_entity_poly.pdbx_strand_id
1 'polypeptide(L)'
;MAFNMRDEFIKASRIHYKAMIERHKMNVENLINNSVGVAEHPDVMDSIEKELGIMAEYDDKLSVLDKYFGRDFGDGKTLLNE
;
A
#
# COMPACT_ATOMS: atom_id res chain seq x y z
N MET A 1 -7.24 -9.49 29.36
CA MET A 1 -6.44 -9.06 28.28
C MET A 1 -6.40 -7.57 28.17
N ALA A 2 -5.24 -7.05 28.16
CA ALA A 2 -5.07 -5.62 28.18
C ALA A 2 -5.18 -5.04 26.79
N PHE A 3 -5.85 -3.91 26.71
CA PHE A 3 -5.93 -3.16 25.48
C PHE A 3 -4.64 -2.38 25.34
N ASN A 4 -4.04 -2.46 24.17
CA ASN A 4 -2.80 -1.75 23.90
C ASN A 4 -3.04 -0.79 22.75
N MET A 5 -3.12 0.49 23.10
CA MET A 5 -3.43 1.52 22.13
C MET A 5 -2.39 1.57 21.02
N ARG A 6 -1.14 1.42 21.37
CA ARG A 6 -0.08 1.45 20.36
C ARG A 6 -0.28 0.34 19.32
N ASP A 7 -0.54 -0.85 19.81
CA ASP A 7 -0.74 -1.97 18.90
C ASP A 7 -1.96 -1.77 18.03
N GLU A 8 -3.00 -1.17 18.58
CA GLU A 8 -4.20 -0.94 17.80
C GLU A 8 -3.98 0.11 16.73
N PHE A 9 -3.21 1.14 17.03
CA PHE A 9 -2.90 2.15 16.01
C PHE A 9 -2.09 1.52 14.87
N ILE A 10 -1.12 0.72 15.22
CA ILE A 10 -0.27 0.08 14.21
C ILE A 10 -1.12 -0.85 13.35
N LYS A 11 -1.96 -1.62 13.99
CA LYS A 11 -2.82 -2.55 13.27
C LYS A 11 -3.75 -1.82 12.31
N ALA A 12 -4.38 -0.76 12.81
CA ALA A 12 -5.31 0.00 11.98
C ALA A 12 -4.59 0.64 10.80
N SER A 13 -3.39 1.15 11.04
CA SER A 13 -2.62 1.76 9.97
C SER A 13 -2.24 0.73 8.92
N ARG A 14 -1.84 -0.46 9.34
CA ARG A 14 -1.50 -1.51 8.39
C ARG A 14 -2.69 -1.89 7.52
N ILE A 15 -3.84 -2.03 8.15
CA ILE A 15 -5.05 -2.36 7.42
C ILE A 15 -5.37 -1.27 6.41
N HIS A 16 -5.24 -0.03 6.84
CA HIS A 16 -5.52 1.09 5.97
C HIS A 16 -4.56 1.12 4.76
N TYR A 17 -3.26 0.98 5.02
CA TYR A 17 -2.29 1.04 3.93
C TYR A 17 -2.49 -0.11 2.96
N LYS A 18 -2.75 -1.31 3.47
CA LYS A 18 -3.02 -2.44 2.60
C LYS A 18 -4.26 -2.22 1.76
N ALA A 19 -5.30 -1.66 2.36
CA ALA A 19 -6.53 -1.39 1.64
C ALA A 19 -6.29 -0.37 0.53
N MET A 20 -5.48 0.65 0.80
CA MET A 20 -5.19 1.67 -0.20
C MET A 20 -4.40 1.08 -1.36
N ILE A 21 -3.48 0.19 -1.06
CA ILE A 21 -2.73 -0.48 -2.11
C ILE A 21 -3.68 -1.28 -3.00
N GLU A 22 -4.58 -2.03 -2.39
CA GLU A 22 -5.53 -2.82 -3.17
C GLU A 22 -6.46 -1.93 -3.98
N ARG A 23 -6.90 -0.83 -3.39
CA ARG A 23 -7.79 0.08 -4.08
C ARG A 23 -7.15 0.60 -5.35
N HIS A 24 -5.93 1.07 -5.26
CA HIS A 24 -5.27 1.67 -6.42
C HIS A 24 -4.77 0.62 -7.38
N LYS A 25 -4.50 -0.59 -6.88
CA LYS A 25 -4.20 -1.70 -7.76
C LYS A 25 -5.40 -2.00 -8.65
N MET A 26 -6.60 -1.97 -8.08
CA MET A 26 -7.80 -2.18 -8.87
C MET A 26 -7.97 -1.09 -9.92
N ASN A 27 -7.61 0.14 -9.55
CA ASN A 27 -7.68 1.23 -10.52
C ASN A 27 -6.74 0.98 -11.70
N VAL A 28 -5.54 0.50 -11.41
CA VAL A 28 -4.58 0.18 -12.46
C VAL A 28 -5.12 -0.93 -13.34
N GLU A 29 -5.65 -1.98 -12.73
CA GLU A 29 -6.20 -3.09 -13.49
C GLU A 29 -7.32 -2.61 -14.41
N ASN A 30 -8.16 -1.76 -13.87
CA ASN A 30 -9.27 -1.24 -14.66
C ASN A 30 -8.77 -0.41 -15.84
N LEU A 31 -7.79 0.43 -15.60
CA LEU A 31 -7.24 1.25 -16.68
C LEU A 31 -6.59 0.39 -17.76
N ILE A 32 -5.84 -0.61 -17.36
CA ILE A 32 -5.18 -1.48 -18.31
C ILE A 32 -6.18 -2.27 -19.12
N ASN A 33 -7.17 -2.82 -18.45
CA ASN A 33 -8.10 -3.72 -19.13
C ASN A 33 -9.16 -3.02 -19.94
N ASN A 34 -9.43 -1.77 -19.64
CA ASN A 34 -10.49 -1.06 -20.31
C ASN A 34 -10.03 0.13 -21.12
N SER A 35 -8.77 0.14 -21.49
CA SER A 35 -8.21 1.27 -22.22
C SER A 35 -8.32 1.13 -23.73
N VAL A 36 -8.85 0.02 -24.20
CA VAL A 36 -8.87 -0.25 -25.64
C VAL A 36 -9.56 0.86 -26.43
N GLY A 37 -10.68 1.32 -25.93
CA GLY A 37 -11.43 2.32 -26.64
C GLY A 37 -10.86 3.72 -26.55
N VAL A 38 -9.81 3.89 -25.77
CA VAL A 38 -9.21 5.20 -25.58
C VAL A 38 -7.73 5.18 -25.89
N ALA A 39 -7.35 4.30 -26.76
CA ALA A 39 -5.93 4.11 -27.06
C ALA A 39 -5.27 5.38 -27.57
N GLU A 40 -6.03 6.25 -28.19
CA GLU A 40 -5.46 7.47 -28.71
C GLU A 40 -5.35 8.55 -27.64
N HIS A 41 -5.77 8.27 -26.44
CA HIS A 41 -5.71 9.26 -25.37
C HIS A 41 -4.49 9.02 -24.49
N PRO A 42 -3.52 9.91 -24.55
CA PRO A 42 -2.33 9.75 -23.71
C PRO A 42 -2.64 9.79 -22.22
N ASP A 43 -3.79 10.31 -21.84
CA ASP A 43 -4.15 10.39 -20.45
C ASP A 43 -4.23 9.05 -19.74
N VAL A 44 -4.43 7.98 -20.52
CA VAL A 44 -4.50 6.66 -19.91
C VAL A 44 -3.16 6.32 -19.25
N MET A 45 -2.08 6.58 -19.98
CA MET A 45 -0.76 6.31 -19.43
C MET A 45 -0.47 7.18 -18.21
N ASP A 46 -0.85 8.45 -18.29
CA ASP A 46 -0.66 9.35 -17.16
C ASP A 46 -1.45 8.86 -15.97
N SER A 47 -2.66 8.39 -16.19
CA SER A 47 -3.49 7.90 -15.12
C SER A 47 -2.89 6.67 -14.47
N ILE A 48 -2.36 5.76 -15.28
CA ILE A 48 -1.72 4.57 -14.76
C ILE A 48 -0.52 4.96 -13.90
N GLU A 49 0.29 5.87 -14.40
CA GLU A 49 1.47 6.30 -13.68
C GLU A 49 1.11 6.92 -12.34
N LYS A 50 0.06 7.72 -12.33
CA LYS A 50 -0.40 8.34 -11.12
C LYS A 50 -0.85 7.31 -10.09
N GLU A 51 -1.60 6.32 -10.54
CA GLU A 51 -2.06 5.28 -9.64
C GLU A 51 -0.89 4.47 -9.09
N LEU A 52 0.07 4.16 -9.94
CA LEU A 52 1.26 3.43 -9.49
C LEU A 52 2.03 4.23 -8.45
N GLY A 53 2.07 5.55 -8.62
CA GLY A 53 2.75 6.39 -7.65
C GLY A 53 2.08 6.34 -6.30
N ILE A 54 0.76 6.32 -6.28
CA ILE A 54 0.01 6.23 -5.03
C ILE A 54 0.25 4.88 -4.37
N MET A 55 0.22 3.82 -5.16
CA MET A 55 0.50 2.49 -4.63
C MET A 55 1.88 2.43 -4.01
N ALA A 56 2.86 2.99 -4.70
CA ALA A 56 4.23 2.98 -4.22
C ALA A 56 4.33 3.73 -2.89
N GLU A 57 3.62 4.83 -2.78
CA GLU A 57 3.64 5.61 -1.56
C GLU A 57 3.10 4.81 -0.38
N TYR A 58 1.98 4.12 -0.56
CA TYR A 58 1.41 3.33 0.53
C TYR A 58 2.22 2.08 0.82
N ASP A 59 2.78 1.49 -0.21
CA ASP A 59 3.64 0.33 -0.03
C ASP A 59 4.86 0.72 0.80
N ASP A 60 5.40 1.88 0.52
CA ASP A 60 6.53 2.38 1.27
C ASP A 60 6.14 2.67 2.72
N LYS A 61 4.98 3.28 2.93
CA LYS A 61 4.51 3.56 4.28
C LYS A 61 4.32 2.28 5.08
N LEU A 62 3.76 1.27 4.44
CA LEU A 62 3.55 0.00 5.10
C LEU A 62 4.89 -0.61 5.50
N SER A 63 5.83 -0.57 4.59
CA SER A 63 7.15 -1.11 4.83
C SER A 63 7.85 -0.38 5.98
N VAL A 64 7.77 0.93 5.98
CA VAL A 64 8.38 1.73 7.03
C VAL A 64 7.70 1.48 8.38
N LEU A 65 6.38 1.39 8.35
CA LEU A 65 5.64 1.12 9.57
C LEU A 65 6.07 -0.22 10.18
N ASP A 66 6.15 -1.24 9.35
CA ASP A 66 6.53 -2.56 9.84
C ASP A 66 7.97 -2.59 10.30
N LYS A 67 8.83 -1.92 9.57
CA LYS A 67 10.24 -1.96 9.87
C LYS A 67 10.59 -1.28 11.19
N TYR A 68 9.95 -0.16 11.47
CA TYR A 68 10.34 0.64 12.62
C TYR A 68 9.38 0.56 13.79
N PHE A 69 8.15 0.18 13.56
CA PHE A 69 7.13 0.22 14.60
C PHE A 69 6.40 -1.07 14.79
N GLY A 70 6.69 -2.08 14.02
CA GLY A 70 6.02 -3.35 14.15
C GLY A 70 6.41 -4.02 15.44
N ARG A 71 5.40 -4.43 16.19
CA ARG A 71 5.67 -4.98 17.45
C ARG A 71 6.27 -6.32 17.42
N ASP A 72 5.82 -7.10 16.53
CA ASP A 72 6.39 -8.38 16.41
C ASP A 72 7.79 -8.28 15.99
N PHE A 73 8.09 -7.21 15.43
CA PHE A 73 9.37 -6.98 14.99
C PHE A 73 10.19 -6.47 16.10
N GLY A 74 9.54 -6.11 17.19
CA GLY A 74 10.24 -5.72 18.35
C GLY A 74 11.15 -6.79 18.85
N ASP A 75 10.88 -8.02 18.47
CA ASP A 75 11.78 -9.08 18.88
C ASP A 75 12.96 -9.15 17.94
N GLY A 76 12.96 -8.33 16.93
CA GLY A 76 14.12 -8.24 16.05
C GLY A 76 14.20 -9.25 14.95
N LYS A 77 13.40 -10.26 15.03
CA LYS A 77 13.50 -11.31 14.05
C LYS A 77 13.12 -10.87 12.68
N THR A 78 12.03 -10.18 12.59
CA THR A 78 11.57 -9.74 11.30
C THR A 78 12.53 -8.78 10.66
N LEU A 79 13.07 -7.90 11.47
CA LEU A 79 14.00 -6.94 10.94
C LEU A 79 15.26 -7.61 10.43
N LEU A 80 15.67 -8.63 11.11
CA LEU A 80 16.87 -9.33 10.71
C LEU A 80 16.71 -10.09 9.43
N ASN A 81 15.50 -10.45 9.15
CA ASN A 81 15.25 -11.25 7.98
C ASN A 81 15.10 -10.43 6.73
N GLU A 82 15.05 -9.17 6.88
CA GLU A 82 14.95 -8.39 5.69
C GLU A 82 16.26 -8.20 5.07
#